data_c2447b3bb790de910340ce3602a42ec5
#
_entry.id   c2447b3bb790de910340ce3602a42ec5
#
_cell.length_a   1.000
_cell.length_b   1.000
_cell.length_c   1.000
_cell.angle_alpha   90.00
_cell.angle_beta   90.00
_cell.angle_gamma   90.00
#
_symmetry.space_group_name_H-M   'P 1'
#
loop_
_entity.id
_entity.type
_entity.pdbx_description
1 polymer ?
#
loop_
_entity_poly.entity_id
_entity_poly.type
_entity_poly.pdbx_seq_one_letter_code
_entity_poly.pdbx_strand_id
1 'polypeptide(L)'
;MNTPETFVYDMCHGLAKAHPELEFVEKFKIVKKVDINDDKVSLISGGGSGHEPAHAGFVGKGMLDAAVCGDVFASPSQVQVYNAIKKCATDKGVLLIIKNYSGDCMNFNNAMSDAQEDGIKVDAVYVNDDIAVKDSLYTVGRRGVAGTVLVHKCAGAAAEQGKELEEVKAVANKVIDNVRSFGFAFTSCTVPAAGHPTFEIGDDEMEFGVGIHGEPGRFREKIDYSKGTFCDDLSARIVKDLEEDLKLQKGEEVVLLINGFGGSPLQELYILNNSVTKVLDADGIKIHRTIVGNYMTSIDMAGASITVLRVDDELKKLIDYPVATPALTWGAAMGAQAEAAVEAMNAIAKALNITPGAAPAAAKKAKKASADEDDANAVYEVEGKPVIGETINTAAFVQIVEKMADVIIENEVPFCEADKMGDGDFGMSIAKGFKQLKADWATRKKGDIGQFLVSCSEIIKEYCGGASGPIWGSAFKYAGKAMLGKKEVSLTDIAFLFTEANRGVFETGKKSFGKGADIGDKTLVDALKPCAIALTKAAEEGKKLREGLDLGAKAAHEGAEATKSHVATLGRAGTVGERSIGYPDAGAHGLDVIFNELAKYIKNFK
;
A
#
# COMPACT_ATOMS: atom_id res chain seq x y z
N MET A 1 -0.54 20.75 -11.54
CA MET A 1 0.25 19.58 -11.98
C MET A 1 0.43 19.60 -13.49
N ASN A 2 1.44 18.89 -14.00
CA ASN A 2 1.65 18.79 -15.45
C ASN A 2 0.69 17.76 -16.03
N THR A 3 0.88 16.47 -15.70
CA THR A 3 -0.04 15.38 -16.07
C THR A 3 -0.26 14.45 -14.88
N PRO A 4 -1.35 13.68 -14.84
CA PRO A 4 -1.57 12.68 -13.79
C PRO A 4 -0.45 11.62 -13.73
N GLU A 5 0.11 11.22 -14.87
CA GLU A 5 1.15 10.19 -14.98
C GLU A 5 2.48 10.63 -14.37
N THR A 6 2.81 11.93 -14.44
CA THR A 6 4.05 12.48 -13.88
C THR A 6 3.91 13.00 -12.46
N PHE A 7 2.69 13.04 -11.93
CA PHE A 7 2.35 13.69 -10.65
C PHE A 7 3.29 13.29 -9.50
N VAL A 8 3.46 12.00 -9.27
CA VAL A 8 4.31 11.47 -8.19
C VAL A 8 5.80 11.72 -8.47
N TYR A 9 6.24 11.56 -9.72
CA TYR A 9 7.63 11.82 -10.12
C TYR A 9 8.01 13.28 -9.93
N ASP A 10 7.15 14.20 -10.43
CA ASP A 10 7.38 15.65 -10.32
C ASP A 10 7.44 16.09 -8.84
N MET A 11 6.55 15.54 -8.00
CA MET A 11 6.54 15.79 -6.57
C MET A 11 7.83 15.30 -5.88
N CYS A 12 8.26 14.04 -6.13
CA CYS A 12 9.46 13.49 -5.53
C CYS A 12 10.73 14.23 -5.98
N HIS A 13 10.81 14.61 -7.26
CA HIS A 13 11.89 15.46 -7.76
C HIS A 13 11.90 16.84 -7.08
N GLY A 14 10.71 17.46 -6.91
CA GLY A 14 10.58 18.73 -6.21
C GLY A 14 11.06 18.64 -4.77
N LEU A 15 10.66 17.60 -4.05
CA LEU A 15 11.07 17.34 -2.67
C LEU A 15 12.59 17.16 -2.56
N ALA A 16 13.20 16.30 -3.38
CA ALA A 16 14.65 16.07 -3.34
C ALA A 16 15.46 17.30 -3.73
N LYS A 17 14.95 18.16 -4.65
CA LYS A 17 15.60 19.45 -4.98
C LYS A 17 15.52 20.46 -3.85
N ALA A 18 14.45 20.45 -3.04
CA ALA A 18 14.30 21.35 -1.90
C ALA A 18 15.11 20.88 -0.67
N HIS A 19 15.45 19.60 -0.58
CA HIS A 19 16.09 18.96 0.55
C HIS A 19 17.30 18.14 0.10
N PRO A 20 18.51 18.76 0.02
CA PRO A 20 19.72 18.12 -0.50
C PRO A 20 20.23 16.94 0.34
N GLU A 21 19.74 16.79 1.57
CA GLU A 21 19.98 15.61 2.42
C GLU A 21 19.18 14.37 1.98
N LEU A 22 18.27 14.51 1.01
CA LEU A 22 17.46 13.45 0.43
C LEU A 22 17.85 13.19 -1.02
N GLU A 23 17.76 11.93 -1.43
CA GLU A 23 17.84 11.53 -2.84
C GLU A 23 16.56 10.85 -3.30
N PHE A 24 16.21 11.03 -4.56
CA PHE A 24 15.11 10.33 -5.22
C PHE A 24 15.65 9.26 -6.17
N VAL A 25 15.43 7.99 -5.84
CA VAL A 25 15.75 6.86 -6.70
C VAL A 25 14.58 6.65 -7.66
N GLU A 26 14.61 7.35 -8.79
CA GLU A 26 13.49 7.52 -9.72
C GLU A 26 12.92 6.19 -10.21
N LYS A 27 13.77 5.24 -10.64
CA LYS A 27 13.33 3.92 -11.15
C LYS A 27 12.35 3.20 -10.22
N PHE A 28 12.52 3.35 -8.91
CA PHE A 28 11.72 2.65 -7.89
C PHE A 28 10.86 3.59 -7.05
N LYS A 29 10.76 4.87 -7.41
CA LYS A 29 10.04 5.90 -6.66
C LYS A 29 10.36 5.89 -5.15
N ILE A 30 11.65 5.80 -4.80
CA ILE A 30 12.12 5.78 -3.41
C ILE A 30 12.72 7.14 -3.08
N VAL A 31 12.20 7.82 -2.08
CA VAL A 31 12.86 8.95 -1.43
C VAL A 31 13.59 8.42 -0.21
N LYS A 32 14.91 8.63 -0.13
CA LYS A 32 15.72 8.17 0.99
C LYS A 32 16.76 9.22 1.41
N LYS A 33 17.32 9.06 2.60
CA LYS A 33 18.49 9.83 3.02
C LYS A 33 19.66 9.54 2.08
N VAL A 34 20.42 10.58 1.73
CA VAL A 34 21.68 10.42 0.97
C VAL A 34 22.61 9.49 1.74
N ASP A 35 22.79 9.77 3.04
CA ASP A 35 23.65 9.00 3.93
C ASP A 35 22.79 8.09 4.84
N ILE A 36 22.91 6.77 4.65
CA ILE A 36 22.33 5.77 5.55
C ILE A 36 23.39 5.43 6.61
N ASN A 37 22.97 5.53 7.88
CA ASN A 37 23.82 5.17 9.02
C ASN A 37 23.77 3.66 9.26
N ASP A 38 24.89 2.97 9.00
CA ASP A 38 25.01 1.51 9.14
C ASP A 38 24.96 1.03 10.61
N ASP A 39 25.17 1.93 11.58
CA ASP A 39 25.21 1.59 13.02
C ASP A 39 23.81 1.64 13.68
N LYS A 40 22.74 1.89 12.93
CA LYS A 40 21.37 1.90 13.45
C LYS A 40 20.41 1.08 12.60
N VAL A 41 19.27 0.71 13.21
CA VAL A 41 18.13 0.12 12.47
C VAL A 41 17.63 1.14 11.44
N SER A 42 17.51 0.71 10.19
CA SER A 42 16.92 1.53 9.13
C SER A 42 15.40 1.41 9.15
N LEU A 43 14.71 2.54 9.07
CA LEU A 43 13.25 2.59 9.08
C LEU A 43 12.72 2.91 7.68
N ILE A 44 11.89 2.04 7.15
CA ILE A 44 11.26 2.21 5.84
C ILE A 44 9.74 2.19 6.00
N SER A 45 9.07 3.13 5.37
CA SER A 45 7.62 3.13 5.22
C SER A 45 7.25 3.48 3.78
N GLY A 46 5.97 3.56 3.49
CA GLY A 46 5.47 3.92 2.17
C GLY A 46 4.00 3.62 2.05
N GLY A 47 3.52 3.78 0.85
CA GLY A 47 2.12 3.60 0.50
C GLY A 47 1.79 4.39 -0.75
N GLY A 48 0.51 4.51 -1.10
CA GLY A 48 0.05 5.39 -2.15
C GLY A 48 0.43 6.84 -1.87
N SER A 49 0.73 7.62 -2.91
CA SER A 49 0.84 9.07 -2.83
C SER A 49 -0.55 9.71 -2.71
N GLY A 50 -0.64 10.98 -2.37
CA GLY A 50 -1.90 11.68 -2.06
C GLY A 50 -2.12 11.91 -0.57
N HIS A 51 -1.16 11.47 0.27
CA HIS A 51 -1.18 11.62 1.72
C HIS A 51 -0.14 12.62 2.21
N GLU A 52 0.48 13.36 1.31
CA GLU A 52 1.60 14.25 1.62
C GLU A 52 1.30 15.16 2.81
N PRO A 53 2.33 15.33 3.66
CA PRO A 53 3.75 14.97 3.54
C PRO A 53 4.07 13.49 3.79
N ALA A 54 3.12 12.64 4.17
CA ALA A 54 3.39 11.21 4.35
C ALA A 54 3.59 10.52 2.98
N HIS A 55 4.63 9.67 2.83
CA HIS A 55 5.61 9.33 3.84
C HIS A 55 6.96 10.04 3.57
N ALA A 56 7.19 10.53 2.34
CA ALA A 56 8.47 11.10 1.88
C ALA A 56 8.91 12.33 2.71
N GLY A 57 7.97 13.17 3.14
CA GLY A 57 8.25 14.32 3.99
C GLY A 57 8.70 13.97 5.42
N PHE A 58 8.64 12.70 5.82
CA PHE A 58 9.12 12.19 7.12
C PHE A 58 10.46 11.47 7.02
N VAL A 59 11.10 11.49 5.85
CA VAL A 59 12.47 10.97 5.70
C VAL A 59 13.45 11.98 6.27
N GLY A 60 14.24 11.57 7.26
CA GLY A 60 15.22 12.44 7.93
C GLY A 60 15.60 11.97 9.32
N LYS A 61 16.39 12.77 10.02
CA LYS A 61 16.90 12.44 11.35
C LYS A 61 15.74 12.31 12.37
N GLY A 62 15.70 11.21 13.09
CA GLY A 62 14.73 10.95 14.15
C GLY A 62 13.38 10.39 13.66
N MET A 63 13.26 10.07 12.37
CA MET A 63 12.10 9.41 11.76
C MET A 63 12.54 8.37 10.71
N LEU A 64 12.06 8.45 9.46
CA LEU A 64 12.33 7.45 8.42
C LEU A 64 13.72 7.61 7.79
N ASP A 65 14.29 6.51 7.32
CA ASP A 65 15.47 6.49 6.45
C ASP A 65 15.09 6.44 4.97
N ALA A 66 13.94 5.84 4.63
CA ALA A 66 13.38 5.86 3.30
C ALA A 66 11.85 5.79 3.29
N ALA A 67 11.25 6.33 2.23
CA ALA A 67 9.84 6.20 1.90
C ALA A 67 9.68 5.71 0.46
N VAL A 68 8.80 4.72 0.25
CA VAL A 68 8.47 4.19 -1.07
C VAL A 68 7.14 4.80 -1.53
N CYS A 69 7.19 5.62 -2.58
CA CYS A 69 6.04 6.36 -3.07
C CYS A 69 5.31 5.54 -4.14
N GLY A 70 4.12 5.05 -3.82
CA GLY A 70 3.21 4.45 -4.80
C GLY A 70 2.58 5.50 -5.73
N ASP A 71 1.79 5.06 -6.70
CA ASP A 71 0.92 5.97 -7.45
C ASP A 71 -0.16 6.53 -6.52
N VAL A 72 -0.95 7.51 -7.00
CA VAL A 72 -1.97 8.15 -6.16
C VAL A 72 -2.92 7.09 -5.61
N PHE A 73 -2.99 6.99 -4.28
CA PHE A 73 -3.77 6.04 -3.49
C PHE A 73 -3.49 4.55 -3.72
N ALA A 74 -2.51 4.22 -4.56
CA ALA A 74 -2.12 2.86 -4.86
C ALA A 74 -0.80 2.48 -4.16
N SER A 75 -0.77 1.31 -3.50
CA SER A 75 0.42 0.78 -2.85
C SER A 75 1.60 0.67 -3.82
N PRO A 76 2.84 0.97 -3.39
CA PRO A 76 4.01 0.66 -4.19
C PRO A 76 4.13 -0.84 -4.43
N SER A 77 4.73 -1.22 -5.55
CA SER A 77 4.91 -2.63 -5.91
C SER A 77 5.92 -3.34 -4.99
N GLN A 78 5.81 -4.66 -4.91
CA GLN A 78 6.77 -5.53 -4.21
C GLN A 78 8.22 -5.22 -4.62
N VAL A 79 8.48 -4.99 -5.92
CA VAL A 79 9.82 -4.72 -6.46
C VAL A 79 10.36 -3.38 -5.95
N GLN A 80 9.51 -2.35 -5.87
CA GLN A 80 9.90 -1.04 -5.33
C GLN A 80 10.28 -1.15 -3.85
N VAL A 81 9.46 -1.80 -3.03
CA VAL A 81 9.71 -2.01 -1.60
C VAL A 81 10.96 -2.84 -1.37
N TYR A 82 11.15 -3.95 -2.12
CA TYR A 82 12.33 -4.78 -2.04
C TYR A 82 13.62 -4.00 -2.33
N ASN A 83 13.60 -3.13 -3.37
CA ASN A 83 14.74 -2.28 -3.68
C ASN A 83 15.00 -1.22 -2.60
N ALA A 84 13.96 -0.69 -1.93
CA ALA A 84 14.16 0.20 -0.79
C ALA A 84 14.86 -0.54 0.36
N ILE A 85 14.44 -1.76 0.69
CA ILE A 85 15.09 -2.61 1.69
C ILE A 85 16.57 -2.81 1.34
N LYS A 86 16.87 -3.23 0.10
CA LYS A 86 18.27 -3.45 -0.34
C LYS A 86 19.15 -2.21 -0.26
N LYS A 87 18.59 -1.04 -0.61
CA LYS A 87 19.35 0.23 -0.63
C LYS A 87 19.57 0.83 0.76
N CYS A 88 18.73 0.46 1.73
CA CYS A 88 18.77 0.99 3.08
C CYS A 88 19.11 -0.07 4.14
N ALA A 89 19.41 -1.32 3.73
CA ALA A 89 19.80 -2.37 4.66
C ALA A 89 21.08 -2.00 5.42
N THR A 90 21.05 -2.17 6.74
CA THR A 90 22.18 -1.95 7.67
C THR A 90 22.52 -3.24 8.41
N ASP A 91 23.66 -3.29 9.08
CA ASP A 91 24.03 -4.43 9.92
C ASP A 91 23.05 -4.63 11.10
N LYS A 92 22.38 -3.55 11.54
CA LYS A 92 21.33 -3.58 12.58
C LYS A 92 19.98 -4.07 12.06
N GLY A 93 19.78 -4.10 10.75
CA GLY A 93 18.57 -4.54 10.07
C GLY A 93 17.65 -3.40 9.66
N VAL A 94 16.48 -3.79 9.14
CA VAL A 94 15.44 -2.89 8.61
C VAL A 94 14.14 -3.16 9.34
N LEU A 95 13.43 -2.11 9.77
CA LEU A 95 12.05 -2.19 10.23
C LEU A 95 11.12 -1.53 9.21
N LEU A 96 10.15 -2.28 8.71
CA LEU A 96 9.07 -1.79 7.86
C LEU A 96 7.92 -1.31 8.73
N ILE A 97 7.48 -0.06 8.54
CA ILE A 97 6.27 0.48 9.18
C ILE A 97 5.18 0.57 8.14
N ILE A 98 4.20 -0.32 8.23
CA ILE A 98 3.19 -0.59 7.20
C ILE A 98 1.83 -0.11 7.70
N LYS A 99 1.14 0.72 6.90
CA LYS A 99 -0.29 1.00 7.15
C LYS A 99 -1.11 -0.26 6.83
N ASN A 100 -2.08 -0.58 7.69
CA ASN A 100 -2.87 -1.80 7.55
C ASN A 100 -3.92 -1.70 6.43
N TYR A 101 -3.45 -1.71 5.18
CA TYR A 101 -4.25 -1.81 3.95
C TYR A 101 -3.82 -3.05 3.16
N SER A 102 -4.78 -3.65 2.46
CA SER A 102 -4.56 -4.90 1.72
C SER A 102 -3.38 -4.84 0.76
N GLY A 103 -3.30 -3.79 -0.06
CA GLY A 103 -2.22 -3.59 -1.01
C GLY A 103 -0.86 -3.42 -0.34
N ASP A 104 -0.79 -2.56 0.69
CA ASP A 104 0.43 -2.32 1.45
C ASP A 104 0.91 -3.62 2.13
N CYS A 105 0.01 -4.32 2.84
CA CYS A 105 0.35 -5.59 3.49
C CYS A 105 0.87 -6.64 2.50
N MET A 106 0.24 -6.81 1.32
CA MET A 106 0.68 -7.77 0.32
C MET A 106 2.05 -7.44 -0.25
N ASN A 107 2.24 -6.19 -0.71
CA ASN A 107 3.46 -5.78 -1.37
C ASN A 107 4.66 -5.76 -0.41
N PHE A 108 4.48 -5.19 0.78
CA PHE A 108 5.55 -5.10 1.77
C PHE A 108 5.93 -6.48 2.34
N ASN A 109 4.94 -7.34 2.65
CA ASN A 109 5.24 -8.70 3.16
C ASN A 109 5.94 -9.57 2.13
N ASN A 110 5.56 -9.49 0.85
CA ASN A 110 6.24 -10.22 -0.20
C ASN A 110 7.67 -9.69 -0.40
N ALA A 111 7.87 -8.38 -0.37
CA ALA A 111 9.20 -7.77 -0.46
C ALA A 111 10.08 -8.14 0.74
N MET A 112 9.51 -8.17 1.96
CA MET A 112 10.17 -8.62 3.16
C MET A 112 10.62 -10.09 3.04
N SER A 113 9.74 -10.97 2.55
CA SER A 113 10.08 -12.38 2.33
C SER A 113 11.22 -12.55 1.32
N ASP A 114 11.19 -11.83 0.20
CA ASP A 114 12.27 -11.87 -0.80
C ASP A 114 13.60 -11.36 -0.19
N ALA A 115 13.57 -10.29 0.61
CA ALA A 115 14.75 -9.75 1.27
C ALA A 115 15.31 -10.70 2.35
N GLN A 116 14.45 -11.40 3.08
CA GLN A 116 14.86 -12.43 4.06
C GLN A 116 15.49 -13.64 3.35
N GLU A 117 14.98 -14.06 2.19
CA GLU A 117 15.59 -15.11 1.36
C GLU A 117 17.01 -14.70 0.88
N ASP A 118 17.25 -13.41 0.65
CA ASP A 118 18.58 -12.84 0.33
C ASP A 118 19.48 -12.66 1.58
N GLY A 119 19.01 -13.04 2.77
CA GLY A 119 19.77 -12.95 4.03
C GLY A 119 19.78 -11.56 4.67
N ILE A 120 18.90 -10.64 4.25
CA ILE A 120 18.76 -9.32 4.87
C ILE A 120 17.91 -9.45 6.14
N LYS A 121 18.41 -8.90 7.26
CA LYS A 121 17.65 -8.84 8.51
C LYS A 121 16.56 -7.77 8.39
N VAL A 122 15.30 -8.18 8.27
CA VAL A 122 14.15 -7.28 8.11
C VAL A 122 12.94 -7.81 8.85
N ASP A 123 12.19 -6.90 9.47
CA ASP A 123 10.94 -7.19 10.18
C ASP A 123 9.92 -6.06 9.95
N ALA A 124 8.68 -6.25 10.40
CA ALA A 124 7.58 -5.32 10.12
C ALA A 124 6.67 -5.09 11.34
N VAL A 125 6.02 -3.92 11.36
CA VAL A 125 4.87 -3.58 12.21
C VAL A 125 3.72 -3.03 11.37
N TYR A 126 2.47 -3.22 11.83
CA TYR A 126 1.26 -2.86 11.10
C TYR A 126 0.45 -1.84 11.90
N VAL A 127 0.31 -0.64 11.34
CA VAL A 127 -0.41 0.45 11.99
C VAL A 127 -1.91 0.34 11.71
N ASN A 128 -2.73 0.39 12.76
CA ASN A 128 -4.17 0.14 12.73
C ASN A 128 -4.94 1.05 13.69
N ASP A 129 -4.62 2.34 13.68
CA ASP A 129 -5.08 3.33 14.64
C ASP A 129 -6.53 3.84 14.43
N ASP A 130 -7.15 3.59 13.27
CA ASP A 130 -8.48 4.10 12.92
C ASP A 130 -9.61 3.32 13.62
N ILE A 131 -10.29 3.98 14.56
CA ILE A 131 -11.40 3.38 15.31
C ILE A 131 -12.76 3.45 14.59
N ALA A 132 -12.85 4.16 13.46
CA ALA A 132 -14.08 4.23 12.68
C ALA A 132 -14.46 2.86 12.10
N VAL A 133 -13.46 2.00 11.83
CA VAL A 133 -13.66 0.61 11.44
C VAL A 133 -13.69 -0.25 12.70
N LYS A 134 -14.88 -0.52 13.23
CA LYS A 134 -15.06 -1.49 14.33
C LYS A 134 -14.85 -2.89 13.79
N ASP A 135 -14.16 -3.74 14.60
CA ASP A 135 -13.95 -5.18 14.42
C ASP A 135 -14.52 -5.76 13.12
N SER A 136 -13.86 -5.43 12.02
CA SER A 136 -14.20 -6.03 10.76
C SER A 136 -13.67 -7.47 10.77
N LEU A 137 -14.55 -8.42 11.07
CA LEU A 137 -14.29 -9.84 10.81
C LEU A 137 -13.98 -10.12 9.33
N TYR A 138 -14.14 -9.09 8.49
CA TYR A 138 -14.21 -9.16 7.04
C TYR A 138 -13.13 -8.38 6.29
N THR A 139 -12.34 -7.55 6.96
CA THR A 139 -11.19 -6.83 6.41
C THR A 139 -9.91 -7.19 7.14
N VAL A 140 -8.78 -6.59 6.74
CA VAL A 140 -7.49 -6.67 7.48
C VAL A 140 -7.57 -6.10 8.91
N GLY A 141 -8.75 -5.74 9.41
CA GLY A 141 -8.95 -5.02 10.65
C GLY A 141 -8.97 -3.51 10.45
N ARG A 142 -8.62 -2.75 11.50
CA ARG A 142 -8.59 -1.27 11.46
C ARG A 142 -7.55 -0.76 10.47
N ARG A 143 -7.86 0.34 9.79
CA ARG A 143 -6.95 1.03 8.86
C ARG A 143 -5.84 1.74 9.63
N GLY A 144 -4.66 1.90 9.01
CA GLY A 144 -3.60 2.79 9.47
C GLY A 144 -3.78 4.19 8.88
N VAL A 145 -3.90 5.20 9.72
CA VAL A 145 -4.11 6.61 9.32
C VAL A 145 -3.09 7.52 10.02
N ALA A 146 -3.47 8.69 10.51
CA ALA A 146 -2.55 9.71 11.03
C ALA A 146 -1.69 9.26 12.23
N GLY A 147 -2.12 8.27 13.01
CA GLY A 147 -1.31 7.69 14.09
C GLY A 147 0.01 7.10 13.61
N THR A 148 0.11 6.73 12.34
CA THR A 148 1.35 6.27 11.69
C THR A 148 2.50 7.27 11.87
N VAL A 149 2.22 8.58 11.87
CA VAL A 149 3.22 9.64 12.07
C VAL A 149 3.90 9.52 13.45
N LEU A 150 3.12 9.19 14.48
CA LEU A 150 3.61 9.00 15.84
C LEU A 150 4.43 7.71 15.98
N VAL A 151 4.07 6.66 15.21
CA VAL A 151 4.88 5.43 15.10
C VAL A 151 6.23 5.74 14.45
N HIS A 152 6.25 6.48 13.32
CA HIS A 152 7.51 6.93 12.69
C HIS A 152 8.39 7.70 13.67
N LYS A 153 7.78 8.62 14.43
CA LYS A 153 8.50 9.48 15.37
C LYS A 153 9.15 8.69 16.51
N CYS A 154 8.40 7.82 17.19
CA CYS A 154 8.92 7.07 18.33
C CYS A 154 9.90 5.98 17.90
N ALA A 155 9.61 5.23 16.84
CA ALA A 155 10.52 4.22 16.30
C ALA A 155 11.80 4.86 15.76
N GLY A 156 11.69 6.02 15.07
CA GLY A 156 12.85 6.80 14.60
C GLY A 156 13.74 7.25 15.74
N ALA A 157 13.17 7.79 16.80
CA ALA A 157 13.91 8.18 18.00
C ALA A 157 14.61 6.99 18.68
N ALA A 158 13.95 5.82 18.75
CA ALA A 158 14.52 4.60 19.31
C ALA A 158 15.70 4.10 18.46
N ALA A 159 15.57 4.12 17.14
CA ALA A 159 16.63 3.74 16.22
C ALA A 159 17.84 4.70 16.31
N GLU A 160 17.62 6.01 16.38
CA GLU A 160 18.69 7.01 16.56
C GLU A 160 19.43 6.85 17.90
N GLN A 161 18.79 6.27 18.93
CA GLN A 161 19.42 5.92 20.20
C GLN A 161 20.24 4.63 20.14
N GLY A 162 20.34 3.97 18.98
CA GLY A 162 21.11 2.75 18.76
C GLY A 162 20.46 1.47 19.29
N LYS A 163 19.14 1.48 19.53
CA LYS A 163 18.38 0.28 19.94
C LYS A 163 18.43 -0.79 18.85
N GLU A 164 18.42 -2.07 19.25
CA GLU A 164 18.38 -3.21 18.33
C GLU A 164 17.01 -3.36 17.66
N LEU A 165 16.93 -4.10 16.54
CA LEU A 165 15.72 -4.24 15.73
C LEU A 165 14.49 -4.65 16.55
N GLU A 166 14.64 -5.63 17.44
CA GLU A 166 13.54 -6.12 18.29
C GLU A 166 13.06 -5.05 19.29
N GLU A 167 13.98 -4.22 19.81
CA GLU A 167 13.63 -3.13 20.71
C GLU A 167 12.91 -1.99 19.99
N VAL A 168 13.39 -1.62 18.77
CA VAL A 168 12.72 -0.61 17.92
C VAL A 168 11.33 -1.10 17.52
N LYS A 169 11.18 -2.38 17.15
CA LYS A 169 9.89 -3.02 16.87
C LYS A 169 8.98 -3.00 18.09
N ALA A 170 9.50 -3.29 19.28
CA ALA A 170 8.72 -3.25 20.52
C ALA A 170 8.19 -1.85 20.83
N VAL A 171 9.02 -0.80 20.62
CA VAL A 171 8.59 0.60 20.73
C VAL A 171 7.50 0.93 19.72
N ALA A 172 7.67 0.55 18.46
CA ALA A 172 6.67 0.77 17.41
C ALA A 172 5.33 0.11 17.77
N ASN A 173 5.34 -1.15 18.20
CA ASN A 173 4.13 -1.86 18.64
C ASN A 173 3.50 -1.20 19.87
N LYS A 174 4.30 -0.74 20.83
CA LYS A 174 3.80 -0.02 22.01
C LYS A 174 3.06 1.25 21.62
N VAL A 175 3.53 1.99 20.59
CA VAL A 175 2.79 3.14 20.05
C VAL A 175 1.49 2.68 19.38
N ILE A 176 1.55 1.64 18.54
CA ILE A 176 0.37 1.09 17.84
C ILE A 176 -0.73 0.67 18.82
N ASP A 177 -0.35 0.01 19.91
CA ASP A 177 -1.29 -0.43 20.94
C ASP A 177 -1.97 0.74 21.66
N ASN A 178 -1.31 1.90 21.75
CA ASN A 178 -1.72 3.06 22.53
C ASN A 178 -2.17 4.28 21.70
N VAL A 179 -2.25 4.19 20.39
CA VAL A 179 -2.69 5.28 19.50
C VAL A 179 -4.05 4.97 18.89
N ARG A 180 -4.93 5.98 18.85
CA ARG A 180 -6.25 5.91 18.19
C ARG A 180 -6.52 7.18 17.42
N SER A 181 -7.17 7.01 16.27
CA SER A 181 -7.56 8.11 15.39
C SER A 181 -9.01 7.98 14.95
N PHE A 182 -9.65 9.12 14.71
CA PHE A 182 -10.97 9.21 14.11
C PHE A 182 -11.03 10.39 13.15
N GLY A 183 -11.46 10.15 11.90
CA GLY A 183 -11.58 11.15 10.85
C GLY A 183 -13.00 11.55 10.52
N PHE A 184 -13.17 12.78 10.01
CA PHE A 184 -14.41 13.30 9.44
C PHE A 184 -14.13 14.23 8.26
N ALA A 185 -15.08 14.36 7.32
CA ALA A 185 -14.92 15.22 6.16
C ALA A 185 -16.20 15.96 5.78
N PHE A 186 -16.01 17.15 5.19
CA PHE A 186 -17.06 18.01 4.63
C PHE A 186 -17.10 17.94 3.11
N THR A 187 -16.02 17.50 2.46
CA THR A 187 -15.94 17.26 1.01
C THR A 187 -15.29 15.91 0.78
N SER A 188 -15.45 15.35 -0.42
CA SER A 188 -14.59 14.28 -0.89
C SER A 188 -13.27 14.85 -1.44
N CYS A 189 -12.34 13.98 -1.85
CA CYS A 189 -11.15 14.38 -2.60
C CYS A 189 -11.34 14.15 -4.09
N THR A 190 -10.51 14.83 -4.90
CA THR A 190 -10.46 14.66 -6.35
C THR A 190 -9.15 13.95 -6.73
N VAL A 191 -9.24 12.70 -7.15
CA VAL A 191 -8.08 11.96 -7.66
C VAL A 191 -7.68 12.54 -9.02
N PRO A 192 -6.41 12.94 -9.23
CA PRO A 192 -5.97 13.60 -10.47
C PRO A 192 -6.30 12.85 -11.75
N ALA A 193 -6.19 11.53 -11.75
CA ALA A 193 -6.48 10.69 -12.92
C ALA A 193 -7.99 10.56 -13.20
N ALA A 194 -8.82 10.60 -12.16
CA ALA A 194 -10.28 10.52 -12.30
C ALA A 194 -10.90 11.86 -12.72
N GLY A 195 -10.35 12.98 -12.23
CA GLY A 195 -10.80 14.34 -12.55
C GLY A 195 -12.17 14.71 -11.99
N HIS A 196 -12.73 13.90 -11.09
CA HIS A 196 -14.00 14.14 -10.40
C HIS A 196 -13.91 13.67 -8.93
N PRO A 197 -14.79 14.18 -8.05
CA PRO A 197 -14.86 13.77 -6.65
C PRO A 197 -15.09 12.25 -6.49
N THR A 198 -14.50 11.65 -5.45
CA THR A 198 -14.62 10.21 -5.16
C THR A 198 -16.02 9.84 -4.67
N PHE A 199 -16.70 10.75 -3.98
CA PHE A 199 -18.11 10.64 -3.60
C PHE A 199 -18.77 12.02 -3.56
N GLU A 200 -20.11 12.06 -3.65
CA GLU A 200 -20.89 13.29 -3.51
C GLU A 200 -21.33 13.50 -2.07
N ILE A 201 -21.30 14.76 -1.59
CA ILE A 201 -21.74 15.17 -0.26
C ILE A 201 -22.38 16.57 -0.37
N GLY A 202 -23.48 16.78 0.35
CA GLY A 202 -24.16 18.09 0.38
C GLY A 202 -23.44 19.10 1.25
N ASP A 203 -23.66 20.40 0.96
CA ASP A 203 -23.04 21.52 1.70
C ASP A 203 -23.43 21.55 3.20
N ASP A 204 -24.54 20.91 3.56
CA ASP A 204 -25.06 20.79 4.94
C ASP A 204 -24.80 19.40 5.53
N GLU A 205 -23.90 18.62 4.98
CA GLU A 205 -23.60 17.27 5.39
C GLU A 205 -22.16 17.09 5.84
N MET A 206 -21.92 16.10 6.69
CA MET A 206 -20.60 15.65 7.11
C MET A 206 -20.53 14.14 7.07
N GLU A 207 -19.42 13.60 6.57
CA GLU A 207 -19.11 12.18 6.54
C GLU A 207 -18.22 11.84 7.72
N PHE A 208 -18.63 10.87 8.56
CA PHE A 208 -17.90 10.40 9.75
C PHE A 208 -17.14 9.11 9.45
N GLY A 209 -15.91 9.02 9.94
CA GLY A 209 -15.08 7.84 9.79
C GLY A 209 -14.53 7.64 8.38
N VAL A 210 -14.33 8.75 7.65
CA VAL A 210 -13.65 8.72 6.35
C VAL A 210 -12.24 8.18 6.51
N GLY A 211 -11.76 7.47 5.47
CA GLY A 211 -10.36 7.10 5.35
C GLY A 211 -9.54 8.19 4.68
N ILE A 212 -8.30 7.85 4.35
CA ILE A 212 -7.34 8.77 3.72
C ILE A 212 -7.22 8.56 2.20
N HIS A 213 -8.01 7.67 1.60
CA HIS A 213 -8.00 7.39 0.15
C HIS A 213 -9.26 7.93 -0.56
N GLY A 214 -9.98 8.87 0.06
CA GLY A 214 -11.20 9.41 -0.49
C GLY A 214 -12.40 8.47 -0.47
N GLU A 215 -12.30 7.34 0.24
CA GLU A 215 -13.42 6.44 0.43
C GLU A 215 -14.47 7.04 1.38
N PRO A 216 -15.77 6.76 1.15
CA PRO A 216 -16.83 7.20 2.05
C PRO A 216 -16.61 6.67 3.46
N GLY A 217 -17.09 7.44 4.44
CA GLY A 217 -17.04 7.07 5.83
C GLY A 217 -18.09 6.03 6.22
N ARG A 218 -18.19 5.84 7.52
CA ARG A 218 -19.11 4.88 8.13
C ARG A 218 -20.57 5.31 8.05
N PHE A 219 -20.82 6.60 8.25
CA PHE A 219 -22.15 7.20 8.18
C PHE A 219 -22.06 8.70 7.89
N ARG A 220 -23.18 9.27 7.44
CA ARG A 220 -23.34 10.68 7.09
C ARG A 220 -24.41 11.31 7.94
N GLU A 221 -24.18 12.56 8.35
CA GLU A 221 -25.14 13.35 9.13
C GLU A 221 -25.22 14.78 8.59
N LYS A 222 -26.40 15.40 8.78
CA LYS A 222 -26.59 16.82 8.52
C LYS A 222 -25.97 17.68 9.62
N ILE A 223 -25.39 18.79 9.24
CA ILE A 223 -24.77 19.75 10.15
C ILE A 223 -25.81 20.79 10.57
N ASP A 224 -25.96 21.00 11.86
CA ASP A 224 -26.77 22.08 12.42
C ASP A 224 -25.87 23.22 12.93
N TYR A 225 -25.62 24.20 12.08
CA TYR A 225 -24.85 25.38 12.45
C TYR A 225 -25.61 26.40 13.32
N SER A 226 -26.93 26.23 13.51
CA SER A 226 -27.76 27.21 14.22
C SER A 226 -27.44 27.34 15.70
N LYS A 227 -26.88 26.30 16.31
CA LYS A 227 -26.54 26.25 17.75
C LYS A 227 -25.26 27.04 18.11
N GLY A 228 -24.39 27.31 17.14
CA GLY A 228 -23.10 27.97 17.39
C GLY A 228 -22.08 27.15 18.19
N THR A 229 -22.34 25.85 18.44
CA THR A 229 -21.50 24.94 19.22
C THR A 229 -20.98 23.75 18.43
N PHE A 230 -21.10 23.79 17.10
CA PHE A 230 -20.82 22.66 16.23
C PHE A 230 -19.44 22.01 16.49
N CYS A 231 -18.36 22.80 16.56
CA CYS A 231 -17.02 22.27 16.76
C CYS A 231 -16.84 21.67 18.16
N ASP A 232 -17.44 22.26 19.21
CA ASP A 232 -17.37 21.73 20.57
C ASP A 232 -18.16 20.42 20.69
N ASP A 233 -19.35 20.32 20.07
CA ASP A 233 -20.19 19.12 20.05
C ASP A 233 -19.52 17.98 19.29
N LEU A 234 -18.92 18.28 18.13
CA LEU A 234 -18.15 17.33 17.32
C LEU A 234 -16.94 16.80 18.09
N SER A 235 -16.18 17.69 18.74
CA SER A 235 -15.01 17.34 19.53
C SER A 235 -15.38 16.45 20.71
N ALA A 236 -16.43 16.79 21.44
CA ALA A 236 -16.89 15.99 22.58
C ALA A 236 -17.27 14.57 22.16
N ARG A 237 -17.95 14.42 21.03
CA ARG A 237 -18.33 13.11 20.49
C ARG A 237 -17.11 12.26 20.11
N ILE A 238 -16.19 12.82 19.31
CA ILE A 238 -15.03 12.06 18.82
C ILE A 238 -14.07 11.73 19.97
N VAL A 239 -13.79 12.67 20.87
CA VAL A 239 -12.92 12.44 22.04
C VAL A 239 -13.48 11.31 22.90
N LYS A 240 -14.79 11.30 23.16
CA LYS A 240 -15.43 10.23 23.89
C LYS A 240 -15.22 8.86 23.24
N ASP A 241 -15.41 8.74 21.92
CA ASP A 241 -15.17 7.48 21.20
C ASP A 241 -13.70 7.03 21.32
N LEU A 242 -12.74 7.98 21.24
CA LEU A 242 -11.31 7.72 21.40
C LEU A 242 -10.95 7.28 22.83
N GLU A 243 -11.50 7.94 23.84
CA GLU A 243 -11.29 7.60 25.25
C GLU A 243 -11.86 6.22 25.59
N GLU A 244 -13.07 5.91 25.11
CA GLU A 244 -13.70 4.61 25.31
C GLU A 244 -12.86 3.48 24.68
N ASP A 245 -12.35 3.67 23.47
CA ASP A 245 -11.55 2.65 22.78
C ASP A 245 -10.17 2.46 23.43
N LEU A 246 -9.48 3.55 23.78
CA LEU A 246 -8.21 3.51 24.53
C LEU A 246 -8.38 3.12 26.00
N LYS A 247 -9.61 3.19 26.53
CA LYS A 247 -9.91 3.04 27.96
C LYS A 247 -9.09 4.03 28.80
N LEU A 248 -9.01 5.28 28.33
CA LEU A 248 -8.28 6.33 29.03
C LEU A 248 -8.86 6.57 30.43
N GLN A 249 -7.98 6.84 31.38
CA GLN A 249 -8.34 7.11 32.78
C GLN A 249 -7.91 8.53 33.14
N LYS A 250 -8.70 9.16 34.01
CA LYS A 250 -8.37 10.46 34.58
C LYS A 250 -6.97 10.48 35.18
N GLY A 251 -6.19 11.48 34.81
CA GLY A 251 -4.80 11.66 35.22
C GLY A 251 -3.76 11.08 34.28
N GLU A 252 -4.15 10.26 33.28
CA GLU A 252 -3.24 9.80 32.23
C GLU A 252 -2.79 10.95 31.33
N GLU A 253 -1.68 10.74 30.62
CA GLU A 253 -1.08 11.73 29.72
C GLU A 253 -1.14 11.25 28.27
N VAL A 254 -1.39 12.20 27.37
CA VAL A 254 -1.51 11.91 25.94
C VAL A 254 -0.70 12.88 25.07
N VAL A 255 -0.36 12.45 23.86
CA VAL A 255 -0.01 13.32 22.74
C VAL A 255 -1.23 13.48 21.87
N LEU A 256 -1.58 14.73 21.55
CA LEU A 256 -2.69 15.09 20.68
C LEU A 256 -2.16 15.49 19.31
N LEU A 257 -2.66 14.84 18.24
CA LEU A 257 -2.41 15.22 16.86
C LEU A 257 -3.74 15.61 16.21
N ILE A 258 -3.87 16.87 15.83
CA ILE A 258 -4.94 17.39 14.98
C ILE A 258 -4.42 17.43 13.55
N ASN A 259 -4.90 16.51 12.74
CA ASN A 259 -4.42 16.29 11.39
C ASN A 259 -5.46 16.72 10.36
N GLY A 260 -5.14 17.70 9.52
CA GLY A 260 -5.96 18.10 8.37
C GLY A 260 -5.81 17.14 7.20
N PHE A 261 -6.85 17.05 6.37
CA PHE A 261 -6.83 16.20 5.16
C PHE A 261 -6.40 16.92 3.88
N GLY A 262 -5.89 18.15 3.99
CA GLY A 262 -5.35 18.94 2.89
C GLY A 262 -6.22 20.12 2.49
N GLY A 263 -7.54 19.98 2.48
CA GLY A 263 -8.50 21.05 2.12
C GLY A 263 -8.93 21.96 3.28
N SER A 264 -8.67 21.59 4.54
CA SER A 264 -9.03 22.43 5.70
C SER A 264 -7.96 23.49 5.98
N PRO A 265 -8.34 24.78 6.12
CA PRO A 265 -7.42 25.83 6.50
C PRO A 265 -6.83 25.62 7.90
N LEU A 266 -5.58 26.07 8.11
CA LEU A 266 -4.87 25.87 9.38
C LEU A 266 -5.59 26.48 10.58
N GLN A 267 -6.27 27.63 10.42
CA GLN A 267 -7.06 28.24 11.49
C GLN A 267 -8.21 27.34 11.97
N GLU A 268 -8.85 26.60 11.08
CA GLU A 268 -9.91 25.65 11.46
C GLU A 268 -9.37 24.47 12.26
N LEU A 269 -8.17 24.00 11.91
CA LEU A 269 -7.47 22.97 12.69
C LEU A 269 -7.13 23.47 14.11
N TYR A 270 -6.77 24.76 14.27
CA TYR A 270 -6.54 25.33 15.60
C TYR A 270 -7.86 25.55 16.39
N ILE A 271 -8.98 25.85 15.72
CA ILE A 271 -10.29 25.89 16.36
C ILE A 271 -10.65 24.48 16.88
N LEU A 272 -10.48 23.46 16.04
CA LEU A 272 -10.69 22.07 16.44
C LEU A 272 -9.80 21.68 17.63
N ASN A 273 -8.51 22.03 17.57
CA ASN A 273 -7.58 21.79 18.68
C ASN A 273 -8.06 22.42 20.00
N ASN A 274 -8.54 23.68 19.96
CA ASN A 274 -9.06 24.34 21.14
C ASN A 274 -10.27 23.61 21.75
N SER A 275 -11.19 23.14 20.91
CA SER A 275 -12.37 22.41 21.36
C SER A 275 -12.01 21.02 21.93
N VAL A 276 -11.12 20.28 21.25
CA VAL A 276 -10.62 18.97 21.73
C VAL A 276 -9.87 19.10 23.06
N THR A 277 -9.01 20.12 23.18
CA THR A 277 -8.27 20.38 24.44
C THR A 277 -9.20 20.63 25.61
N LYS A 278 -10.28 21.44 25.42
CA LYS A 278 -11.27 21.69 26.48
C LYS A 278 -11.94 20.39 26.98
N VAL A 279 -12.24 19.46 26.07
CA VAL A 279 -12.86 18.18 26.41
C VAL A 279 -11.89 17.33 27.25
N LEU A 280 -10.66 17.12 26.74
CA LEU A 280 -9.63 16.33 27.44
C LEU A 280 -9.31 16.90 28.82
N ASP A 281 -9.21 18.24 28.95
CA ASP A 281 -8.97 18.92 30.23
C ASP A 281 -10.15 18.69 31.20
N ALA A 282 -11.40 18.76 30.73
CA ALA A 282 -12.58 18.51 31.53
C ALA A 282 -12.65 17.07 32.06
N ASP A 283 -12.22 16.09 31.24
CA ASP A 283 -12.15 14.69 31.60
C ASP A 283 -10.92 14.35 32.46
N GLY A 284 -10.03 15.35 32.64
CA GLY A 284 -8.85 15.25 33.48
C GLY A 284 -7.69 14.48 32.83
N ILE A 285 -7.68 14.42 31.51
CA ILE A 285 -6.59 13.88 30.70
C ILE A 285 -5.57 14.99 30.46
N LYS A 286 -4.28 14.71 30.68
CA LYS A 286 -3.23 15.70 30.51
C LYS A 286 -2.63 15.61 29.11
N ILE A 287 -2.41 16.75 28.46
CA ILE A 287 -1.77 16.79 27.15
C ILE A 287 -0.28 17.07 27.33
N HIS A 288 0.56 16.08 27.04
CA HIS A 288 2.03 16.21 27.06
C HIS A 288 2.53 17.07 25.90
N ARG A 289 1.99 16.82 24.67
CA ARG A 289 2.33 17.56 23.45
C ARG A 289 1.16 17.63 22.50
N THR A 290 1.00 18.77 21.85
CA THR A 290 0.04 18.95 20.76
C THR A 290 0.76 19.18 19.43
N ILE A 291 0.27 18.56 18.37
CA ILE A 291 0.74 18.69 16.99
C ILE A 291 -0.46 19.06 16.12
N VAL A 292 -0.41 20.16 15.37
CA VAL A 292 -1.52 20.65 14.55
C VAL A 292 -1.02 20.97 13.14
N GLY A 293 -1.66 20.41 12.13
CA GLY A 293 -1.30 20.65 10.72
C GLY A 293 -1.72 19.52 9.80
N ASN A 294 -1.23 19.55 8.56
CA ASN A 294 -1.41 18.49 7.59
C ASN A 294 -0.21 17.53 7.66
N TYR A 295 -0.43 16.30 8.11
CA TYR A 295 0.64 15.29 8.30
C TYR A 295 0.32 13.95 7.60
N MET A 296 -0.97 13.63 7.43
CA MET A 296 -1.47 12.48 6.68
C MET A 296 -2.76 12.92 6.00
N THR A 297 -2.65 13.36 4.74
CA THR A 297 -3.74 13.99 4.00
C THR A 297 -4.52 13.02 3.11
N SER A 298 -5.55 13.52 2.45
CA SER A 298 -6.30 12.88 1.38
C SER A 298 -6.47 13.89 0.23
N ILE A 299 -5.34 14.28 -0.37
CA ILE A 299 -5.20 15.28 -1.44
C ILE A 299 -5.80 16.63 -1.03
N ASP A 300 -7.01 16.94 -1.49
CA ASP A 300 -7.74 18.22 -1.31
C ASP A 300 -9.02 18.08 -0.46
N MET A 301 -9.20 16.96 0.25
CA MET A 301 -10.37 16.73 1.10
C MET A 301 -10.45 17.78 2.22
N ALA A 302 -11.57 18.48 2.33
CA ALA A 302 -11.86 19.31 3.49
C ALA A 302 -12.37 18.44 4.64
N GLY A 303 -11.62 18.43 5.73
CA GLY A 303 -11.86 17.60 6.90
C GLY A 303 -10.63 17.48 7.76
N ALA A 304 -10.74 16.67 8.81
CA ALA A 304 -9.64 16.46 9.74
C ALA A 304 -9.77 15.09 10.45
N SER A 305 -8.70 14.67 11.10
CA SER A 305 -8.73 13.59 12.09
C SER A 305 -8.16 14.05 13.42
N ILE A 306 -8.71 13.48 14.49
CA ILE A 306 -8.21 13.62 15.85
C ILE A 306 -7.50 12.33 16.20
N THR A 307 -6.22 12.43 16.56
CA THR A 307 -5.41 11.29 16.99
C THR A 307 -4.92 11.52 18.41
N VAL A 308 -5.09 10.51 19.25
CA VAL A 308 -4.66 10.51 20.65
C VAL A 308 -3.72 9.32 20.86
N LEU A 309 -2.52 9.59 21.38
CA LEU A 309 -1.54 8.60 21.81
C LEU A 309 -1.39 8.67 23.33
N ARG A 310 -1.80 7.64 24.06
CA ARG A 310 -1.49 7.51 25.49
C ARG A 310 0.01 7.31 25.67
N VAL A 311 0.63 8.10 26.54
CA VAL A 311 2.08 8.09 26.75
C VAL A 311 2.44 7.79 28.20
N ASP A 312 3.51 7.02 28.35
CA ASP A 312 4.28 6.86 29.58
C ASP A 312 5.62 7.62 29.50
N ASP A 313 6.46 7.49 30.51
CA ASP A 313 7.76 8.20 30.56
C ASP A 313 8.74 7.81 29.46
N GLU A 314 8.64 6.57 28.91
CA GLU A 314 9.45 6.17 27.77
C GLU A 314 8.97 6.85 26.49
N LEU A 315 7.68 6.76 26.20
CA LEU A 315 7.10 7.36 24.97
C LEU A 315 7.23 8.90 24.98
N LYS A 316 7.09 9.56 26.15
CA LYS A 316 7.36 11.01 26.27
C LYS A 316 8.76 11.38 25.83
N LYS A 317 9.78 10.64 26.31
CA LYS A 317 11.18 10.87 25.92
C LYS A 317 11.41 10.66 24.43
N LEU A 318 10.75 9.65 23.83
CA LEU A 318 10.88 9.36 22.39
C LEU A 318 10.13 10.40 21.53
N ILE A 319 8.98 10.87 21.97
CA ILE A 319 8.26 11.99 21.31
C ILE A 319 9.09 13.28 21.39
N ASP A 320 9.71 13.56 22.53
CA ASP A 320 10.49 14.79 22.70
C ASP A 320 11.90 14.72 22.08
N TYR A 321 12.34 13.53 21.67
CA TYR A 321 13.63 13.36 20.99
C TYR A 321 13.71 14.25 19.73
N PRO A 322 14.86 14.89 19.46
CA PRO A 322 15.05 15.77 18.31
C PRO A 322 14.66 15.10 16.99
N VAL A 323 14.03 15.85 16.12
CA VAL A 323 13.63 15.41 14.78
C VAL A 323 13.88 16.52 13.76
N ALA A 324 14.40 16.14 12.60
CA ALA A 324 14.62 17.04 11.47
C ALA A 324 14.28 16.29 10.17
N THR A 325 13.10 16.59 9.64
CA THR A 325 12.58 16.09 8.35
C THR A 325 11.92 17.25 7.61
N PRO A 326 11.64 17.15 6.31
CA PRO A 326 10.92 18.18 5.58
C PRO A 326 9.61 18.63 6.24
N ALA A 327 8.85 17.67 6.80
CA ALA A 327 7.51 17.92 7.34
C ALA A 327 7.46 18.14 8.85
N LEU A 328 8.48 17.74 9.59
CA LEU A 328 8.45 17.78 11.05
C LEU A 328 9.85 18.13 11.61
N THR A 329 9.92 19.22 12.37
CA THR A 329 11.18 19.66 12.98
C THR A 329 10.93 20.19 14.39
N TRP A 330 11.59 19.60 15.40
CA TRP A 330 11.69 20.15 16.75
C TRP A 330 12.96 19.64 17.45
N GLY A 331 13.40 20.36 18.47
CA GLY A 331 14.62 20.01 19.22
C GLY A 331 15.93 20.17 18.41
N ALA A 332 15.86 20.50 17.12
CA ALA A 332 17.01 20.62 16.23
C ALA A 332 18.01 21.72 16.69
N ALA A 333 17.50 22.78 17.34
CA ALA A 333 18.35 23.84 17.89
C ALA A 333 19.33 23.32 18.98
N MET A 334 18.94 22.31 19.75
CA MET A 334 19.84 21.66 20.72
C MET A 334 20.87 20.77 20.03
N GLY A 335 20.51 20.11 18.92
CA GLY A 335 21.45 19.30 18.13
C GLY A 335 22.54 20.16 17.47
N ALA A 336 22.17 21.24 16.82
CA ALA A 336 23.09 22.18 16.19
C ALA A 336 24.02 22.87 17.22
N GLN A 337 23.52 23.20 18.41
CA GLN A 337 24.33 23.72 19.50
C GLN A 337 25.25 22.66 20.10
N ALA A 338 24.84 21.39 20.18
CA ALA A 338 25.67 20.29 20.62
C ALA A 338 26.76 19.96 19.58
N GLU A 339 26.43 19.97 18.29
CA GLU A 339 27.39 19.79 17.19
C GLU A 339 28.40 20.96 17.16
N ALA A 340 27.95 22.20 17.28
CA ALA A 340 28.84 23.37 17.41
C ALA A 340 29.70 23.32 18.68
N ALA A 341 29.16 22.81 19.78
CA ALA A 341 29.94 22.61 21.02
C ALA A 341 30.99 21.48 20.86
N VAL A 342 30.66 20.40 20.16
CA VAL A 342 31.60 19.31 19.84
C VAL A 342 32.66 19.78 18.85
N GLU A 343 32.32 20.56 17.84
CA GLU A 343 33.29 21.19 16.93
C GLU A 343 34.22 22.18 17.67
N ALA A 344 33.64 23.01 18.56
CA ALA A 344 34.44 23.91 19.39
C ALA A 344 35.37 23.14 20.36
N MET A 345 34.88 22.05 20.97
CA MET A 345 35.70 21.16 21.80
C MET A 345 36.80 20.48 21.00
N ASN A 346 36.51 20.01 19.79
CA ASN A 346 37.50 19.40 18.89
C ASN A 346 38.55 20.43 18.44
N ALA A 347 38.14 21.68 18.16
CA ALA A 347 39.02 22.77 17.83
C ALA A 347 39.93 23.14 19.02
N ILE A 348 39.37 23.15 20.23
CA ILE A 348 40.15 23.37 21.49
C ILE A 348 41.11 22.20 21.75
N ALA A 349 40.66 20.95 21.60
CA ALA A 349 41.50 19.77 21.74
C ALA A 349 42.67 19.78 20.74
N LYS A 350 42.41 20.19 19.51
CA LYS A 350 43.42 20.35 18.46
C LYS A 350 44.40 21.49 18.78
N ALA A 351 43.93 22.61 19.32
CA ALA A 351 44.74 23.73 19.74
C ALA A 351 45.63 23.40 20.98
N LEU A 352 45.14 22.48 21.83
CA LEU A 352 45.86 22.03 23.03
C LEU A 352 46.69 20.77 22.80
N ASN A 353 46.80 20.26 21.56
CA ASN A 353 47.51 19.03 21.20
C ASN A 353 47.05 17.77 21.98
N ILE A 354 45.77 17.70 22.37
CA ILE A 354 45.17 16.55 23.02
C ILE A 354 44.58 15.67 21.93
N THR A 355 45.14 14.48 21.69
CA THR A 355 44.61 13.51 20.70
C THR A 355 43.42 12.78 21.31
N PRO A 356 42.17 12.95 20.80
CA PRO A 356 41.09 12.06 21.16
C PRO A 356 41.41 10.66 20.61
N GLY A 357 41.09 9.63 21.40
CA GLY A 357 41.38 8.24 21.04
C GLY A 357 40.77 7.90 19.66
N ALA A 358 41.64 7.42 18.77
CA ALA A 358 41.25 7.04 17.43
C ALA A 358 40.29 5.84 17.46
N ALA A 359 39.07 6.04 16.99
CA ALA A 359 38.22 4.94 16.57
C ALA A 359 38.84 4.27 15.34
N PRO A 360 38.89 2.94 15.26
CA PRO A 360 39.50 2.26 14.13
C PRO A 360 38.72 2.57 12.85
N ALA A 361 39.45 2.99 11.82
CA ALA A 361 38.91 3.20 10.49
C ALA A 361 38.32 1.89 9.95
N ALA A 362 37.00 1.86 9.76
CA ALA A 362 36.34 0.76 9.11
C ALA A 362 36.78 0.70 7.64
N ALA A 363 37.42 -0.41 7.28
CA ALA A 363 37.78 -0.69 5.90
C ALA A 363 36.52 -0.81 5.04
N LYS A 364 36.42 0.03 4.03
CA LYS A 364 35.37 -0.09 3.00
C LYS A 364 35.49 -1.44 2.30
N LYS A 365 34.64 -2.39 2.65
CA LYS A 365 34.42 -3.58 1.83
C LYS A 365 33.66 -3.19 0.57
N ALA A 366 34.31 -3.32 -0.57
CA ALA A 366 33.66 -3.20 -1.86
C ALA A 366 32.50 -4.19 -1.95
N LYS A 367 31.27 -3.69 -2.12
CA LYS A 367 30.10 -4.52 -2.43
C LYS A 367 30.35 -5.24 -3.76
N LYS A 368 30.29 -6.58 -3.74
CA LYS A 368 30.24 -7.41 -4.93
C LYS A 368 28.97 -7.04 -5.70
N ALA A 369 29.14 -6.54 -6.93
CA ALA A 369 28.02 -6.41 -7.87
C ALA A 369 27.45 -7.81 -8.16
N SER A 370 26.17 -7.99 -7.92
CA SER A 370 25.45 -9.20 -8.33
C SER A 370 25.33 -9.21 -9.86
N ALA A 371 25.78 -10.32 -10.46
CA ALA A 371 25.63 -10.60 -11.87
C ALA A 371 24.15 -10.90 -12.17
N ASP A 372 23.42 -9.96 -12.76
CA ASP A 372 22.11 -10.17 -13.38
C ASP A 372 21.70 -9.04 -14.35
N GLU A 373 22.66 -8.23 -14.85
CA GLU A 373 22.36 -7.14 -15.81
C GLU A 373 22.41 -7.57 -17.30
N ASP A 374 22.87 -8.76 -17.64
CA ASP A 374 23.16 -9.13 -19.05
C ASP A 374 21.97 -9.66 -19.85
N ASP A 375 20.79 -9.90 -19.25
CA ASP A 375 19.63 -10.51 -19.96
C ASP A 375 18.45 -9.52 -20.21
N ALA A 376 18.55 -8.28 -19.77
CA ALA A 376 17.43 -7.32 -19.81
C ALA A 376 17.02 -6.86 -21.22
N ASN A 377 17.86 -7.05 -22.23
CA ASN A 377 17.63 -6.63 -23.62
C ASN A 377 17.52 -7.78 -24.63
N ALA A 378 17.49 -9.03 -24.18
CA ALA A 378 17.35 -10.18 -25.07
C ALA A 378 15.95 -10.24 -25.69
N VAL A 379 15.86 -10.33 -27.00
CA VAL A 379 14.59 -10.47 -27.74
C VAL A 379 14.30 -11.95 -27.95
N TYR A 380 13.09 -12.38 -27.56
CA TYR A 380 12.65 -13.77 -27.70
C TYR A 380 11.51 -13.88 -28.71
N GLU A 381 11.72 -14.60 -29.80
CA GLU A 381 10.68 -14.95 -30.77
C GLU A 381 10.02 -16.30 -30.38
N VAL A 382 8.73 -16.42 -30.64
CA VAL A 382 8.03 -17.68 -30.47
C VAL A 382 8.20 -18.55 -31.73
N GLU A 383 8.54 -19.83 -31.54
CA GLU A 383 8.71 -20.78 -32.63
C GLU A 383 7.36 -21.27 -33.18
N GLY A 384 7.27 -21.35 -34.51
CA GLY A 384 6.15 -21.97 -35.22
C GLY A 384 4.94 -21.07 -35.45
N LYS A 385 3.94 -21.60 -36.18
CA LYS A 385 2.67 -20.92 -36.42
C LYS A 385 1.68 -21.19 -35.27
N PRO A 386 0.83 -20.22 -34.92
CA PRO A 386 -0.19 -20.43 -33.90
C PRO A 386 -1.22 -21.48 -34.35
N VAL A 387 -1.51 -22.43 -33.48
CA VAL A 387 -2.47 -23.53 -33.72
C VAL A 387 -3.38 -23.72 -32.49
N ILE A 388 -4.69 -23.74 -32.74
CA ILE A 388 -5.73 -24.07 -31.75
C ILE A 388 -6.59 -25.21 -32.31
N GLY A 389 -6.35 -26.43 -31.83
CA GLY A 389 -7.09 -27.66 -32.19
C GLY A 389 -7.67 -28.33 -30.96
N GLU A 390 -7.27 -29.58 -30.70
CA GLU A 390 -7.52 -30.29 -29.43
C GLU A 390 -6.56 -29.78 -28.33
N THR A 391 -5.45 -29.17 -28.73
CA THR A 391 -4.48 -28.48 -27.88
C THR A 391 -4.25 -27.06 -28.40
N ILE A 392 -3.65 -26.22 -27.55
CA ILE A 392 -3.16 -24.87 -27.87
C ILE A 392 -1.65 -24.91 -27.79
N ASN A 393 -0.96 -24.58 -28.89
CA ASN A 393 0.51 -24.52 -28.87
C ASN A 393 1.03 -23.19 -28.30
N THR A 394 2.33 -23.11 -28.02
CA THR A 394 2.98 -21.92 -27.42
C THR A 394 2.70 -20.66 -28.23
N ALA A 395 2.76 -20.72 -29.58
CA ALA A 395 2.53 -19.54 -30.42
C ALA A 395 1.08 -19.01 -30.31
N ALA A 396 0.09 -19.90 -30.29
CA ALA A 396 -1.31 -19.52 -30.08
C ALA A 396 -1.55 -19.04 -28.63
N PHE A 397 -0.92 -19.67 -27.63
CA PHE A 397 -1.05 -19.27 -26.24
C PHE A 397 -0.51 -17.86 -25.98
N VAL A 398 0.63 -17.51 -26.60
CA VAL A 398 1.18 -16.15 -26.55
C VAL A 398 0.19 -15.13 -27.13
N GLN A 399 -0.48 -15.44 -28.27
CA GLN A 399 -1.49 -14.57 -28.84
C GLN A 399 -2.76 -14.44 -27.96
N ILE A 400 -3.15 -15.52 -27.26
CA ILE A 400 -4.26 -15.47 -26.30
C ILE A 400 -3.95 -14.53 -25.13
N VAL A 401 -2.72 -14.57 -24.58
CA VAL A 401 -2.31 -13.64 -23.50
C VAL A 401 -2.17 -12.20 -24.06
N GLU A 402 -1.74 -12.03 -25.30
CA GLU A 402 -1.74 -10.71 -25.95
C GLU A 402 -3.16 -10.16 -26.10
N LYS A 403 -4.11 -10.97 -26.55
CA LYS A 403 -5.54 -10.58 -26.61
C LYS A 403 -6.10 -10.27 -25.22
N MET A 404 -5.70 -11.03 -24.18
CA MET A 404 -6.04 -10.72 -22.79
C MET A 404 -5.57 -9.30 -22.40
N ALA A 405 -4.33 -8.95 -22.74
CA ALA A 405 -3.79 -7.62 -22.48
C ALA A 405 -4.61 -6.53 -23.21
N ASP A 406 -5.00 -6.75 -24.46
CA ASP A 406 -5.86 -5.82 -25.22
C ASP A 406 -7.21 -5.62 -24.54
N VAL A 407 -7.88 -6.71 -24.13
CA VAL A 407 -9.17 -6.64 -23.42
C VAL A 407 -9.06 -5.83 -22.14
N ILE A 408 -8.00 -6.04 -21.36
CA ILE A 408 -7.78 -5.31 -20.10
C ILE A 408 -7.58 -3.80 -20.37
N ILE A 409 -6.77 -3.46 -21.38
CA ILE A 409 -6.47 -2.07 -21.73
C ILE A 409 -7.69 -1.36 -22.28
N GLU A 410 -8.47 -2.02 -23.14
CA GLU A 410 -9.71 -1.49 -23.74
C GLU A 410 -10.81 -1.26 -22.69
N ASN A 411 -10.82 -2.02 -21.59
CA ASN A 411 -11.80 -1.94 -20.51
C ASN A 411 -11.28 -1.21 -19.26
N GLU A 412 -10.22 -0.41 -19.34
CA GLU A 412 -9.68 0.35 -18.22
C GLU A 412 -10.75 1.19 -17.49
N VAL A 413 -11.52 2.00 -18.21
CA VAL A 413 -12.57 2.85 -17.64
C VAL A 413 -13.75 2.01 -17.12
N PRO A 414 -14.35 1.07 -17.88
CA PRO A 414 -15.39 0.19 -17.36
C PRO A 414 -15.01 -0.57 -16.08
N PHE A 415 -13.75 -1.00 -15.94
CA PHE A 415 -13.29 -1.69 -14.73
C PHE A 415 -13.16 -0.74 -13.53
N CYS A 416 -12.78 0.53 -13.76
CA CYS A 416 -12.84 1.56 -12.70
C CYS A 416 -14.29 1.84 -12.29
N GLU A 417 -15.22 1.90 -13.24
CA GLU A 417 -16.65 2.09 -12.95
C GLU A 417 -17.27 0.94 -12.17
N ALA A 418 -16.80 -0.30 -12.38
CA ALA A 418 -17.23 -1.46 -11.61
C ALA A 418 -16.72 -1.42 -10.15
N ASP A 419 -15.64 -0.69 -9.88
CA ASP A 419 -14.99 -0.57 -8.56
C ASP A 419 -15.55 0.56 -7.68
N LYS A 420 -16.78 1.01 -7.92
CA LYS A 420 -17.42 2.11 -7.15
C LYS A 420 -17.52 1.88 -5.65
N MET A 421 -17.50 0.64 -5.19
CA MET A 421 -17.55 0.28 -3.77
C MET A 421 -16.16 0.07 -3.17
N GLY A 422 -15.13 0.03 -3.98
CA GLY A 422 -13.72 0.11 -3.60
C GLY A 422 -13.22 1.55 -3.64
N ASP A 423 -12.10 1.77 -4.32
CA ASP A 423 -11.47 3.09 -4.51
C ASP A 423 -11.47 3.57 -5.96
N GLY A 424 -12.13 2.83 -6.85
CA GLY A 424 -12.27 3.18 -8.26
C GLY A 424 -10.99 3.03 -9.07
N ASP A 425 -9.93 2.42 -8.54
CA ASP A 425 -8.61 2.36 -9.19
C ASP A 425 -8.32 1.05 -9.92
N PHE A 426 -9.17 0.02 -9.76
CA PHE A 426 -8.92 -1.33 -10.28
C PHE A 426 -8.55 -1.34 -11.77
N GLY A 427 -9.32 -0.66 -12.60
CA GLY A 427 -9.08 -0.59 -14.05
C GLY A 427 -7.72 0.02 -14.38
N MET A 428 -7.39 1.17 -13.79
CA MET A 428 -6.11 1.84 -13.99
C MET A 428 -4.94 0.99 -13.48
N SER A 429 -5.09 0.41 -12.29
CA SER A 429 -4.08 -0.42 -11.65
C SER A 429 -3.69 -1.63 -12.50
N ILE A 430 -4.67 -2.35 -13.06
CA ILE A 430 -4.41 -3.53 -13.89
C ILE A 430 -3.94 -3.15 -15.29
N ALA A 431 -4.59 -2.16 -15.94
CA ALA A 431 -4.25 -1.73 -17.30
C ALA A 431 -2.81 -1.21 -17.38
N LYS A 432 -2.30 -0.51 -16.36
CA LYS A 432 -0.92 -0.05 -16.29
C LYS A 432 0.08 -1.20 -16.45
N GLY A 433 -0.10 -2.29 -15.71
CA GLY A 433 0.77 -3.47 -15.81
C GLY A 433 0.70 -4.14 -17.17
N PHE A 434 -0.48 -4.26 -17.77
CA PHE A 434 -0.63 -4.88 -19.09
C PHE A 434 -0.21 -3.99 -20.25
N LYS A 435 -0.28 -2.66 -20.14
CA LYS A 435 0.37 -1.70 -21.07
C LYS A 435 1.89 -1.89 -21.08
N GLN A 436 2.51 -2.00 -19.89
CA GLN A 436 3.93 -2.27 -19.79
C GLN A 436 4.30 -3.68 -20.29
N LEU A 437 3.48 -4.70 -19.99
CA LEU A 437 3.69 -6.04 -20.54
C LEU A 437 3.71 -6.04 -22.07
N LYS A 438 2.83 -5.27 -22.71
CA LYS A 438 2.86 -5.10 -24.18
C LYS A 438 4.09 -4.33 -24.66
N ALA A 439 4.52 -3.30 -23.96
CA ALA A 439 5.75 -2.57 -24.31
C ALA A 439 6.98 -3.48 -24.26
N ASP A 440 7.06 -4.37 -23.27
CA ASP A 440 8.16 -5.31 -23.05
C ASP A 440 7.93 -6.68 -23.73
N TRP A 441 6.95 -6.81 -24.62
CA TRP A 441 6.53 -8.08 -25.20
C TRP A 441 7.65 -8.87 -25.88
N ALA A 442 8.55 -8.15 -26.57
CA ALA A 442 9.67 -8.75 -27.27
C ALA A 442 10.69 -9.41 -26.32
N THR A 443 10.83 -8.92 -25.10
CA THR A 443 11.80 -9.41 -24.11
C THR A 443 11.25 -10.54 -23.24
N ARG A 444 9.97 -10.91 -23.37
CA ARG A 444 9.37 -12.03 -22.60
C ARG A 444 9.90 -13.38 -23.10
N LYS A 445 10.31 -14.27 -22.17
CA LYS A 445 10.78 -15.63 -22.49
C LYS A 445 9.62 -16.45 -23.05
N LYS A 446 9.71 -16.92 -24.29
CA LYS A 446 8.64 -17.62 -25.02
C LYS A 446 9.04 -19.06 -25.43
N GLY A 447 10.03 -19.65 -24.76
CA GLY A 447 10.52 -20.99 -25.07
C GLY A 447 9.51 -22.11 -24.82
N ASP A 448 8.67 -21.92 -23.78
CA ASP A 448 7.50 -22.74 -23.47
C ASP A 448 6.45 -21.90 -22.76
N ILE A 449 5.23 -22.45 -22.59
CA ILE A 449 4.09 -21.74 -22.00
C ILE A 449 4.36 -21.36 -20.55
N GLY A 450 5.04 -22.22 -19.78
CA GLY A 450 5.36 -21.98 -18.38
C GLY A 450 6.36 -20.84 -18.21
N GLN A 451 7.47 -20.84 -18.95
CA GLN A 451 8.46 -19.75 -18.93
C GLN A 451 7.82 -18.42 -19.33
N PHE A 452 6.95 -18.45 -20.35
CA PHE A 452 6.25 -17.25 -20.80
C PHE A 452 5.38 -16.64 -19.71
N LEU A 453 4.52 -17.45 -19.06
CA LEU A 453 3.67 -16.98 -17.96
C LEU A 453 4.49 -16.47 -16.75
N VAL A 454 5.58 -17.15 -16.39
CA VAL A 454 6.47 -16.69 -15.31
C VAL A 454 7.08 -15.33 -15.67
N SER A 455 7.58 -15.17 -16.90
CA SER A 455 8.17 -13.89 -17.34
C SER A 455 7.13 -12.75 -17.43
N CYS A 456 5.87 -13.07 -17.76
CA CYS A 456 4.76 -12.10 -17.67
C CYS A 456 4.46 -11.71 -16.22
N SER A 457 4.53 -12.68 -15.28
CA SER A 457 4.25 -12.43 -13.85
C SER A 457 5.20 -11.38 -13.23
N GLU A 458 6.42 -11.29 -13.71
CA GLU A 458 7.43 -10.32 -13.24
C GLU A 458 6.98 -8.88 -13.55
N ILE A 459 6.56 -8.62 -14.79
CA ILE A 459 6.05 -7.31 -15.21
C ILE A 459 4.73 -6.96 -14.50
N ILE A 460 3.83 -7.93 -14.39
CA ILE A 460 2.55 -7.72 -13.71
C ILE A 460 2.77 -7.34 -12.24
N LYS A 461 3.68 -8.00 -11.53
CA LYS A 461 4.03 -7.67 -10.14
C LYS A 461 4.68 -6.30 -9.99
N GLU A 462 5.48 -5.90 -10.97
CA GLU A 462 6.21 -4.63 -10.92
C GLU A 462 5.32 -3.43 -11.26
N TYR A 463 4.42 -3.56 -12.24
CA TYR A 463 3.71 -2.41 -12.81
C TYR A 463 2.22 -2.34 -12.51
N CYS A 464 1.54 -3.44 -12.16
CA CYS A 464 0.17 -3.33 -11.64
C CYS A 464 0.19 -2.69 -10.25
N GLY A 465 -0.69 -1.71 -10.02
CA GLY A 465 -0.80 -0.99 -8.76
C GLY A 465 -1.53 -1.77 -7.66
N GLY A 466 -1.44 -1.28 -6.43
CA GLY A 466 -2.24 -1.73 -5.29
C GLY A 466 -2.13 -3.23 -4.98
N ALA A 467 -3.27 -3.84 -4.68
CA ALA A 467 -3.38 -5.29 -4.48
C ALA A 467 -3.34 -6.10 -5.78
N SER A 468 -3.59 -5.45 -6.94
CA SER A 468 -3.65 -6.13 -8.25
C SER A 468 -2.32 -6.76 -8.63
N GLY A 469 -1.18 -6.09 -8.37
CA GLY A 469 0.15 -6.61 -8.68
C GLY A 469 0.44 -7.96 -8.03
N PRO A 470 0.41 -8.08 -6.69
CA PRO A 470 0.64 -9.34 -6.00
C PRO A 470 -0.36 -10.44 -6.37
N ILE A 471 -1.65 -10.11 -6.52
CA ILE A 471 -2.72 -11.08 -6.81
C ILE A 471 -2.57 -11.64 -8.22
N TRP A 472 -2.58 -10.77 -9.24
CA TRP A 472 -2.47 -11.19 -10.64
C TRP A 472 -1.09 -11.78 -10.95
N GLY A 473 -0.02 -11.17 -10.42
CA GLY A 473 1.32 -11.71 -10.57
C GLY A 473 1.50 -13.10 -9.97
N SER A 474 0.88 -13.37 -8.80
CA SER A 474 0.89 -14.72 -8.22
C SER A 474 0.08 -15.72 -9.03
N ALA A 475 -1.09 -15.33 -9.56
CA ALA A 475 -1.86 -16.18 -10.47
C ALA A 475 -1.02 -16.61 -11.67
N PHE A 476 -0.36 -15.67 -12.36
CA PHE A 476 0.53 -15.95 -13.48
C PHE A 476 1.75 -16.78 -13.09
N LYS A 477 2.38 -16.50 -11.94
CA LYS A 477 3.56 -17.25 -11.45
C LYS A 477 3.23 -18.71 -11.17
N TYR A 478 2.13 -18.98 -10.47
CA TYR A 478 1.74 -20.35 -10.13
C TYR A 478 1.27 -21.13 -11.35
N ALA A 479 0.44 -20.52 -12.20
CA ALA A 479 0.05 -21.07 -13.50
C ALA A 479 1.28 -21.39 -14.36
N GLY A 480 2.24 -20.48 -14.44
CA GLY A 480 3.46 -20.66 -15.21
C GLY A 480 4.33 -21.79 -14.66
N LYS A 481 4.53 -21.87 -13.35
CA LYS A 481 5.28 -22.98 -12.72
C LYS A 481 4.66 -24.35 -13.03
N ALA A 482 3.33 -24.45 -13.07
CA ALA A 482 2.61 -25.67 -13.42
C ALA A 482 2.78 -26.09 -14.88
N MET A 483 3.07 -25.13 -15.76
CA MET A 483 3.21 -25.35 -17.22
C MET A 483 4.66 -25.34 -17.72
N LEU A 484 5.66 -25.34 -16.83
CA LEU A 484 7.07 -25.38 -17.24
C LEU A 484 7.37 -26.58 -18.15
N GLY A 485 8.04 -26.33 -19.26
CA GLY A 485 8.39 -27.33 -20.29
C GLY A 485 7.25 -27.69 -21.24
N LYS A 486 6.03 -27.18 -21.05
CA LYS A 486 4.89 -27.44 -21.93
C LYS A 486 4.95 -26.53 -23.17
N LYS A 487 5.10 -27.13 -24.35
CA LYS A 487 5.02 -26.44 -25.67
C LYS A 487 3.60 -26.40 -26.24
N GLU A 488 2.70 -27.22 -25.69
CA GLU A 488 1.27 -27.23 -25.99
C GLU A 488 0.48 -27.63 -24.74
N VAL A 489 -0.77 -27.19 -24.65
CA VAL A 489 -1.69 -27.47 -23.53
C VAL A 489 -3.02 -27.99 -24.02
N SER A 490 -3.50 -29.06 -23.39
CA SER A 490 -4.84 -29.64 -23.56
C SER A 490 -5.85 -28.96 -22.64
N LEU A 491 -7.14 -29.32 -22.74
CA LEU A 491 -8.16 -28.89 -21.78
C LEU A 491 -7.81 -29.27 -20.34
N THR A 492 -7.24 -30.46 -20.13
CA THR A 492 -6.79 -30.92 -18.80
C THR A 492 -5.65 -30.03 -18.27
N ASP A 493 -4.69 -29.69 -19.12
CA ASP A 493 -3.59 -28.78 -18.72
C ASP A 493 -4.12 -27.38 -18.38
N ILE A 494 -5.10 -26.86 -19.15
CA ILE A 494 -5.72 -25.57 -18.89
C ILE A 494 -6.51 -25.60 -17.56
N ALA A 495 -7.26 -26.65 -17.28
CA ALA A 495 -7.97 -26.82 -16.01
C ALA A 495 -6.97 -26.81 -14.83
N PHE A 496 -5.84 -27.51 -14.96
CA PHE A 496 -4.77 -27.50 -13.97
C PHE A 496 -4.12 -26.13 -13.82
N LEU A 497 -3.86 -25.42 -14.95
CA LEU A 497 -3.32 -24.06 -14.95
C LEU A 497 -4.23 -23.10 -14.15
N PHE A 498 -5.54 -23.15 -14.36
CA PHE A 498 -6.51 -22.30 -13.62
C PHE A 498 -6.62 -22.69 -12.16
N THR A 499 -6.52 -23.98 -11.82
CA THR A 499 -6.46 -24.46 -10.44
C THR A 499 -5.22 -23.89 -9.71
N GLU A 500 -4.05 -23.94 -10.36
CA GLU A 500 -2.83 -23.39 -9.80
C GLU A 500 -2.83 -21.84 -9.74
N ALA A 501 -3.43 -21.17 -10.73
CA ALA A 501 -3.66 -19.73 -10.66
C ALA A 501 -4.48 -19.35 -9.42
N ASN A 502 -5.58 -20.07 -9.18
CA ASN A 502 -6.42 -19.86 -7.98
C ASN A 502 -5.64 -20.15 -6.68
N ARG A 503 -4.80 -21.19 -6.67
CA ARG A 503 -3.92 -21.50 -5.53
C ARG A 503 -2.94 -20.35 -5.26
N GLY A 504 -2.36 -19.76 -6.30
CA GLY A 504 -1.48 -18.60 -6.18
C GLY A 504 -2.16 -17.39 -5.54
N VAL A 505 -3.39 -17.10 -5.94
CA VAL A 505 -4.22 -16.05 -5.34
C VAL A 505 -4.52 -16.36 -3.87
N PHE A 506 -4.95 -17.58 -3.56
CA PHE A 506 -5.26 -18.03 -2.20
C PHE A 506 -4.03 -17.90 -1.26
N GLU A 507 -2.86 -18.40 -1.66
CA GLU A 507 -1.65 -18.34 -0.85
C GLU A 507 -1.17 -16.90 -0.63
N THR A 508 -1.33 -16.03 -1.62
CA THR A 508 -1.01 -14.60 -1.47
C THR A 508 -1.93 -13.94 -0.44
N GLY A 509 -3.23 -14.20 -0.49
CA GLY A 509 -4.18 -13.71 0.51
C GLY A 509 -3.88 -14.27 1.90
N LYS A 510 -3.62 -15.57 2.01
CA LYS A 510 -3.32 -16.24 3.28
C LYS A 510 -2.07 -15.67 3.97
N LYS A 511 -1.00 -15.42 3.22
CA LYS A 511 0.22 -14.82 3.77
C LYS A 511 0.00 -13.40 4.27
N SER A 512 -0.89 -12.64 3.64
CA SER A 512 -1.12 -11.23 3.95
C SER A 512 -2.19 -11.00 5.01
N PHE A 513 -3.21 -11.87 5.10
CA PHE A 513 -4.39 -11.69 5.96
C PHE A 513 -4.67 -12.84 6.91
N GLY A 514 -3.80 -13.85 6.95
CA GLY A 514 -4.01 -15.06 7.75
C GLY A 514 -5.04 -16.03 7.18
N LYS A 515 -5.86 -15.58 6.19
CA LYS A 515 -6.80 -16.42 5.43
C LYS A 515 -6.72 -16.13 3.94
N GLY A 516 -6.96 -17.12 3.08
CA GLY A 516 -7.18 -16.93 1.65
C GLY A 516 -8.65 -16.61 1.36
N ALA A 517 -8.90 -15.97 0.21
CA ALA A 517 -10.26 -15.72 -0.27
C ALA A 517 -10.92 -17.02 -0.78
N ASP A 518 -12.23 -17.13 -0.61
CA ASP A 518 -13.04 -18.23 -1.15
C ASP A 518 -14.32 -17.69 -1.82
N ILE A 519 -15.09 -18.58 -2.48
CA ILE A 519 -16.38 -18.25 -3.07
C ILE A 519 -17.31 -17.70 -1.98
N GLY A 520 -17.92 -16.55 -2.25
CA GLY A 520 -18.79 -15.82 -1.32
C GLY A 520 -18.10 -14.68 -0.57
N ASP A 521 -16.77 -14.57 -0.61
CA ASP A 521 -16.03 -13.46 -0.01
C ASP A 521 -16.12 -12.15 -0.82
N LYS A 522 -16.75 -12.20 -2.01
CA LYS A 522 -16.90 -11.09 -2.94
C LYS A 522 -15.53 -10.53 -3.37
N THR A 523 -14.79 -11.37 -4.08
CA THR A 523 -13.48 -11.09 -4.64
C THR A 523 -13.35 -11.68 -6.04
N LEU A 524 -12.22 -11.45 -6.73
CA LEU A 524 -11.97 -12.10 -8.03
C LEU A 524 -12.06 -13.66 -7.96
N VAL A 525 -11.92 -14.25 -6.77
CA VAL A 525 -12.00 -15.71 -6.56
C VAL A 525 -13.41 -16.22 -6.85
N ASP A 526 -14.42 -15.37 -6.69
CA ASP A 526 -15.82 -15.71 -7.02
C ASP A 526 -16.03 -15.98 -8.53
N ALA A 527 -15.16 -15.49 -9.41
CA ALA A 527 -15.15 -15.84 -10.84
C ALA A 527 -14.07 -16.89 -11.17
N LEU A 528 -12.86 -16.76 -10.61
CA LEU A 528 -11.73 -17.61 -10.95
C LEU A 528 -11.92 -19.07 -10.52
N LYS A 529 -12.36 -19.29 -9.29
CA LYS A 529 -12.54 -20.64 -8.72
C LYS A 529 -13.66 -21.43 -9.39
N PRO A 530 -14.87 -20.86 -9.62
CA PRO A 530 -15.90 -21.52 -10.42
C PRO A 530 -15.46 -21.86 -11.85
N CYS A 531 -14.70 -20.96 -12.50
CA CYS A 531 -14.10 -21.25 -13.81
C CYS A 531 -13.18 -22.49 -13.76
N ALA A 532 -12.25 -22.53 -12.80
CA ALA A 532 -11.34 -23.66 -12.63
C ALA A 532 -12.09 -24.99 -12.39
N ILE A 533 -13.15 -24.97 -11.56
CA ILE A 533 -13.99 -26.14 -11.27
C ILE A 533 -14.72 -26.60 -12.56
N ALA A 534 -15.29 -25.68 -13.32
CA ALA A 534 -16.01 -26.01 -14.56
C ALA A 534 -15.08 -26.59 -15.63
N LEU A 535 -13.86 -26.03 -15.77
CA LEU A 535 -12.82 -26.56 -16.68
C LEU A 535 -12.39 -27.97 -16.26
N THR A 536 -12.17 -28.21 -14.96
CA THR A 536 -11.80 -29.53 -14.44
C THR A 536 -12.87 -30.56 -14.74
N LYS A 537 -14.12 -30.24 -14.45
CA LYS A 537 -15.27 -31.11 -14.76
C LYS A 537 -15.39 -31.38 -16.26
N ALA A 538 -15.25 -30.36 -17.10
CA ALA A 538 -15.30 -30.53 -18.55
C ALA A 538 -14.18 -31.44 -19.06
N ALA A 539 -12.98 -31.34 -18.51
CA ALA A 539 -11.86 -32.22 -18.84
C ALA A 539 -12.11 -33.69 -18.41
N GLU A 540 -12.64 -33.90 -17.20
CA GLU A 540 -13.02 -35.22 -16.68
C GLU A 540 -14.13 -35.87 -17.52
N GLU A 541 -15.07 -35.09 -18.02
CA GLU A 541 -16.15 -35.53 -18.92
C GLU A 541 -15.68 -35.73 -20.37
N GLY A 542 -14.40 -35.49 -20.69
CA GLY A 542 -13.86 -35.66 -22.03
C GLY A 542 -14.40 -34.66 -23.05
N LYS A 543 -14.81 -33.47 -22.63
CA LYS A 543 -15.27 -32.41 -23.51
C LYS A 543 -14.17 -31.93 -24.45
N LYS A 544 -14.56 -31.39 -25.61
CA LYS A 544 -13.61 -30.73 -26.51
C LYS A 544 -13.08 -29.45 -25.91
N LEU A 545 -11.86 -29.05 -26.26
CA LEU A 545 -11.18 -27.86 -25.77
C LEU A 545 -12.09 -26.62 -25.78
N ARG A 546 -12.66 -26.27 -26.92
CA ARG A 546 -13.51 -25.07 -27.10
C ARG A 546 -14.78 -25.13 -26.25
N GLU A 547 -15.41 -26.32 -26.13
CA GLU A 547 -16.59 -26.53 -25.29
C GLU A 547 -16.25 -26.35 -23.81
N GLY A 548 -15.11 -26.90 -23.36
CA GLY A 548 -14.64 -26.72 -21.97
C GLY A 548 -14.37 -25.25 -21.64
N LEU A 549 -13.74 -24.52 -22.55
CA LEU A 549 -13.48 -23.08 -22.35
C LEU A 549 -14.76 -22.24 -22.31
N ASP A 550 -15.77 -22.55 -23.13
CA ASP A 550 -17.10 -21.90 -23.07
C ASP A 550 -17.78 -22.17 -21.70
N LEU A 551 -17.67 -23.41 -21.16
CA LEU A 551 -18.21 -23.75 -19.84
C LEU A 551 -17.47 -23.02 -18.71
N GLY A 552 -16.15 -22.91 -18.80
CA GLY A 552 -15.34 -22.15 -17.85
C GLY A 552 -15.70 -20.66 -17.82
N ALA A 553 -15.80 -20.03 -19.00
CA ALA A 553 -16.22 -18.63 -19.12
C ALA A 553 -17.63 -18.38 -18.58
N LYS A 554 -18.57 -19.29 -18.85
CA LYS A 554 -19.94 -19.24 -18.30
C LYS A 554 -19.94 -19.31 -16.77
N ALA A 555 -19.15 -20.21 -16.18
CA ALA A 555 -19.06 -20.34 -14.73
C ALA A 555 -18.44 -19.09 -14.07
N ALA A 556 -17.46 -18.46 -14.72
CA ALA A 556 -16.91 -17.19 -14.28
C ALA A 556 -17.96 -16.07 -14.29
N HIS A 557 -18.77 -15.98 -15.35
CA HIS A 557 -19.87 -15.03 -15.44
C HIS A 557 -20.88 -15.21 -14.32
N GLU A 558 -21.35 -16.45 -14.10
CA GLU A 558 -22.32 -16.76 -13.05
C GLU A 558 -21.76 -16.41 -11.66
N GLY A 559 -20.48 -16.69 -11.42
CA GLY A 559 -19.80 -16.33 -10.18
C GLY A 559 -19.67 -14.82 -9.99
N ALA A 560 -19.27 -14.09 -11.03
CA ALA A 560 -19.16 -12.62 -10.98
C ALA A 560 -20.53 -11.97 -10.72
N GLU A 561 -21.60 -12.42 -11.38
CA GLU A 561 -22.95 -11.92 -11.15
C GLU A 561 -23.46 -12.22 -9.73
N ALA A 562 -23.13 -13.38 -9.17
CA ALA A 562 -23.48 -13.73 -7.79
C ALA A 562 -22.90 -12.77 -6.76
N THR A 563 -21.75 -12.14 -7.03
CA THR A 563 -21.12 -11.16 -6.11
C THR A 563 -22.03 -9.96 -5.81
N LYS A 564 -22.97 -9.61 -6.70
CA LYS A 564 -23.92 -8.52 -6.48
C LYS A 564 -24.83 -8.74 -5.28
N SER A 565 -25.09 -10.01 -4.92
CA SER A 565 -25.93 -10.38 -3.77
C SER A 565 -25.14 -10.57 -2.48
N HIS A 566 -23.81 -10.60 -2.53
CA HIS A 566 -22.95 -10.82 -1.38
C HIS A 566 -22.53 -9.51 -0.72
N VAL A 567 -22.31 -9.54 0.59
CA VAL A 567 -21.60 -8.49 1.32
C VAL A 567 -20.10 -8.70 1.11
N ALA A 568 -19.36 -7.65 0.76
CA ALA A 568 -17.91 -7.76 0.63
C ALA A 568 -17.28 -8.04 2.00
N THR A 569 -16.39 -9.04 2.05
CA THR A 569 -15.73 -9.49 3.28
C THR A 569 -14.21 -9.27 3.25
N LEU A 570 -13.66 -8.97 2.09
CA LEU A 570 -12.24 -8.72 1.87
C LEU A 570 -12.04 -7.51 0.95
N GLY A 571 -10.81 -7.01 0.93
CA GLY A 571 -10.44 -5.86 0.11
C GLY A 571 -11.05 -4.54 0.58
N ARG A 572 -10.97 -3.50 -0.26
CA ARG A 572 -11.47 -2.15 0.07
C ARG A 572 -13.00 -2.09 0.18
N ALA A 573 -13.71 -2.79 -0.69
CA ALA A 573 -15.16 -2.91 -0.61
C ALA A 573 -15.64 -3.56 0.70
N GLY A 574 -14.81 -4.34 1.38
CA GLY A 574 -15.11 -4.91 2.70
C GLY A 574 -15.34 -3.86 3.80
N THR A 575 -14.82 -2.64 3.63
CA THR A 575 -15.00 -1.55 4.61
C THR A 575 -16.40 -0.93 4.58
N VAL A 576 -17.12 -1.04 3.46
CA VAL A 576 -18.46 -0.45 3.28
C VAL A 576 -19.60 -1.41 3.66
N GLY A 577 -19.30 -2.68 3.96
CA GLY A 577 -20.26 -3.66 4.48
C GLY A 577 -21.47 -3.87 3.56
N GLU A 578 -22.69 -3.80 4.10
CA GLU A 578 -23.95 -4.01 3.36
C GLU A 578 -24.16 -3.02 2.20
N ARG A 579 -23.52 -1.85 2.21
CA ARG A 579 -23.57 -0.88 1.10
C ARG A 579 -22.97 -1.46 -0.19
N SER A 580 -22.17 -2.53 -0.10
CA SER A 580 -21.61 -3.22 -1.25
C SER A 580 -22.63 -4.07 -2.03
N ILE A 581 -23.81 -4.38 -1.44
CA ILE A 581 -24.87 -5.16 -2.08
C ILE A 581 -25.43 -4.38 -3.27
N GLY A 582 -25.69 -5.10 -4.38
CA GLY A 582 -26.17 -4.52 -5.64
C GLY A 582 -25.09 -4.18 -6.65
N TYR A 583 -23.82 -4.13 -6.20
CA TYR A 583 -22.65 -3.86 -7.05
C TYR A 583 -21.81 -5.14 -7.24
N PRO A 584 -21.24 -5.39 -8.43
CA PRO A 584 -20.32 -6.51 -8.61
C PRO A 584 -19.01 -6.29 -7.86
N ASP A 585 -18.25 -7.36 -7.59
CA ASP A 585 -16.83 -7.23 -7.32
C ASP A 585 -16.08 -6.86 -8.60
N ALA A 586 -15.20 -5.85 -8.55
CA ALA A 586 -14.49 -5.35 -9.71
C ALA A 586 -13.57 -6.40 -10.34
N GLY A 587 -12.85 -7.16 -9.49
CA GLY A 587 -11.96 -8.23 -9.94
C GLY A 587 -12.72 -9.41 -10.58
N ALA A 588 -13.84 -9.83 -9.99
CA ALA A 588 -14.69 -10.88 -10.54
C ALA A 588 -15.32 -10.44 -11.86
N HIS A 589 -15.81 -9.20 -11.94
CA HIS A 589 -16.33 -8.61 -13.18
C HIS A 589 -15.27 -8.52 -14.27
N GLY A 590 -14.05 -8.11 -13.90
CA GLY A 590 -12.93 -8.07 -14.84
C GLY A 590 -12.60 -9.44 -15.42
N LEU A 591 -12.58 -10.49 -14.60
CA LEU A 591 -12.35 -11.87 -15.07
C LEU A 591 -13.50 -12.37 -15.95
N ASP A 592 -14.75 -12.04 -15.63
CA ASP A 592 -15.92 -12.34 -16.48
C ASP A 592 -15.74 -11.78 -17.90
N VAL A 593 -15.46 -10.48 -18.00
CA VAL A 593 -15.24 -9.82 -19.31
C VAL A 593 -14.09 -10.48 -20.06
N ILE A 594 -12.95 -10.68 -19.39
CA ILE A 594 -11.73 -11.26 -19.99
C ILE A 594 -12.01 -12.67 -20.51
N PHE A 595 -12.56 -13.56 -19.69
CA PHE A 595 -12.73 -14.98 -20.08
C PHE A 595 -13.76 -15.14 -21.19
N ASN A 596 -14.83 -14.34 -21.20
CA ASN A 596 -15.81 -14.35 -22.28
C ASN A 596 -15.20 -13.85 -23.61
N GLU A 597 -14.40 -12.80 -23.59
CA GLU A 597 -13.75 -12.31 -24.80
C GLU A 597 -12.67 -13.29 -25.31
N LEU A 598 -11.92 -13.94 -24.43
CA LEU A 598 -10.96 -14.98 -24.81
C LEU A 598 -11.64 -16.23 -25.37
N ALA A 599 -12.77 -16.69 -24.80
CA ALA A 599 -13.54 -17.81 -25.33
C ALA A 599 -14.04 -17.49 -26.75
N LYS A 600 -14.58 -16.28 -26.99
CA LYS A 600 -14.99 -15.81 -28.31
C LYS A 600 -13.81 -15.76 -29.30
N TYR A 601 -12.66 -15.25 -28.85
CA TYR A 601 -11.44 -15.19 -29.67
C TYR A 601 -11.00 -16.59 -30.12
N ILE A 602 -10.89 -17.54 -29.16
CA ILE A 602 -10.48 -18.92 -29.43
C ILE A 602 -11.49 -19.65 -30.32
N LYS A 603 -12.80 -19.39 -30.14
CA LYS A 603 -13.86 -19.98 -30.98
C LYS A 603 -13.74 -19.55 -32.43
N ASN A 604 -13.36 -18.31 -32.70
CA ASN A 604 -13.25 -17.72 -34.03
C ASN A 604 -11.83 -17.84 -34.63
N PHE A 605 -10.90 -18.45 -33.91
CA PHE A 605 -9.53 -18.64 -34.37
C PHE A 605 -9.49 -19.60 -35.56
N LYS A 606 -8.89 -19.15 -36.70
CA LYS A 606 -8.84 -19.88 -37.99
C LYS A 606 -7.51 -20.62 -38.16
#